data_af8d60c7063c766081362683faccbdf9
#
_entry.id   af8d60c7063c766081362683faccbdf9
#
_cell.length_a   1.000
_cell.length_b   1.000
_cell.length_c   1.000
_cell.angle_alpha   90.00
_cell.angle_beta   90.00
_cell.angle_gamma   90.00
#
_symmetry.space_group_name_H-M   'P 1'
#
loop_
_entity.id
_entity.type
_entity.pdbx_description
1 polymer ?
#
loop_
_entity_poly.entity_id
_entity_poly.type
_entity_poly.pdbx_seq_one_letter_code
_entity_poly.pdbx_strand_id
1 'polypeptide(L)'
;MKKKLNTSTLSKSSTKFNERLTIQVTDRFSETYTVEINKYFKTTDVQKMIVDYLAFKEELPNLVSDLELIKDATFLFPALLVKYFTSIPLSDEILELISGVETLVDLEVLDQVVGALPKEEVERVNALIKKMTDNLPLANQLLGLENQEEQGSQELQAKE
;
A
#
# COMPACT_ATOMS: atom_id res chain seq x y z
N MET A 1 -17.34 29.71 13.46
CA MET A 1 -18.28 28.97 14.31
C MET A 1 -17.83 27.50 14.44
N LYS A 2 -17.58 27.05 15.66
CA LYS A 2 -17.22 25.64 15.89
C LYS A 2 -18.48 24.77 15.80
N LYS A 3 -18.49 23.76 14.93
CA LYS A 3 -19.59 22.81 14.81
C LYS A 3 -19.48 21.76 15.92
N LYS A 4 -20.61 21.40 16.52
CA LYS A 4 -20.65 20.28 17.46
C LYS A 4 -20.48 18.96 16.70
N LEU A 5 -19.66 18.07 17.24
CA LEU A 5 -19.49 16.73 16.70
C LEU A 5 -20.70 15.87 17.06
N ASN A 6 -21.47 15.46 16.08
CA ASN A 6 -22.61 14.57 16.21
C ASN A 6 -22.71 13.67 14.96
N THR A 7 -23.59 12.69 15.00
CA THR A 7 -23.76 11.70 13.91
C THR A 7 -24.02 12.36 12.55
N SER A 8 -24.82 13.44 12.51
CA SER A 8 -25.13 14.15 11.26
C SER A 8 -23.90 14.89 10.70
N THR A 9 -23.11 15.54 11.56
CA THR A 9 -21.90 16.24 11.13
C THR A 9 -20.80 15.26 10.70
N LEU A 10 -20.67 14.12 11.38
CA LEU A 10 -19.76 13.05 10.97
C LEU A 10 -20.15 12.47 9.62
N SER A 11 -21.43 12.16 9.41
CA SER A 11 -21.93 11.65 8.14
C SER A 11 -21.65 12.60 6.98
N LYS A 12 -21.92 13.91 7.17
CA LYS A 12 -21.63 14.94 6.15
C LYS A 12 -20.13 15.04 5.83
N SER A 13 -19.27 14.99 6.85
CA SER A 13 -17.83 15.05 6.65
C SER A 13 -17.29 13.80 5.95
N SER A 14 -17.85 12.64 6.26
CA SER A 14 -17.43 11.37 5.65
C SER A 14 -17.75 11.27 4.15
N THR A 15 -18.74 12.03 3.66
CA THR A 15 -19.06 12.05 2.21
C THR A 15 -17.92 12.59 1.35
N LYS A 16 -17.00 13.39 1.93
CA LYS A 16 -15.81 13.88 1.23
C LYS A 16 -14.91 12.75 0.73
N PHE A 17 -14.90 11.60 1.42
CA PHE A 17 -14.14 10.44 0.98
C PHE A 17 -14.68 9.80 -0.30
N ASN A 18 -15.87 10.19 -0.75
CA ASN A 18 -16.43 9.75 -2.03
C ASN A 18 -16.02 10.65 -3.20
N GLU A 19 -15.34 11.77 -2.94
CA GLU A 19 -14.85 12.66 -3.99
C GLU A 19 -13.75 11.97 -4.79
N ARG A 20 -13.83 12.10 -6.11
CA ARG A 20 -12.86 11.52 -7.06
C ARG A 20 -12.29 12.63 -7.94
N LEU A 21 -11.01 12.45 -8.30
CA LEU A 21 -10.37 13.20 -9.38
C LEU A 21 -10.41 12.31 -10.61
N THR A 22 -10.85 12.87 -11.73
CA THR A 22 -10.83 12.18 -13.02
C THR A 22 -9.65 12.68 -13.83
N ILE A 23 -8.77 11.78 -14.24
CA ILE A 23 -7.64 12.09 -15.09
C ILE A 23 -7.72 11.29 -16.39
N GLN A 24 -7.05 11.78 -17.41
CA GLN A 24 -6.80 11.04 -18.65
C GLN A 24 -5.33 10.66 -18.71
N VAL A 25 -5.07 9.41 -19.04
CA VAL A 25 -3.74 8.87 -19.24
C VAL A 25 -3.64 8.34 -20.66
N THR A 26 -2.50 8.52 -21.30
CA THR A 26 -2.27 8.06 -22.66
C THR A 26 -1.13 7.05 -22.66
N ASP A 27 -1.36 5.88 -23.24
CA ASP A 27 -0.34 4.85 -23.32
C ASP A 27 0.65 5.12 -24.48
N ARG A 28 1.70 4.30 -24.54
CA ARG A 28 2.73 4.40 -25.59
C ARG A 28 2.21 4.21 -27.02
N PHE A 29 1.01 3.68 -27.18
CA PHE A 29 0.34 3.47 -28.47
C PHE A 29 -0.64 4.58 -28.82
N SER A 30 -0.66 5.67 -28.04
CA SER A 30 -1.57 6.82 -28.18
C SER A 30 -3.03 6.52 -27.87
N GLU A 31 -3.32 5.43 -27.19
CA GLU A 31 -4.66 5.15 -26.65
C GLU A 31 -4.84 5.92 -25.34
N THR A 32 -6.00 6.55 -25.18
CA THR A 32 -6.32 7.36 -24.00
C THR A 32 -7.36 6.69 -23.13
N TYR A 33 -7.08 6.63 -21.85
CA TYR A 33 -7.94 6.01 -20.83
C TYR A 33 -8.33 7.03 -19.76
N THR A 34 -9.52 6.87 -19.20
CA THR A 34 -9.98 7.64 -18.06
C THR A 34 -9.71 6.86 -16.78
N VAL A 35 -9.07 7.49 -15.82
CA VAL A 35 -8.79 6.93 -14.50
C VAL A 35 -9.39 7.84 -13.44
N GLU A 36 -10.12 7.24 -12.50
CA GLU A 36 -10.59 7.94 -11.30
C GLU A 36 -9.63 7.71 -10.14
N ILE A 37 -9.34 8.77 -9.41
CA ILE A 37 -8.42 8.77 -8.26
C ILE A 37 -9.18 9.27 -7.05
N ASN A 38 -9.03 8.62 -5.91
CA ASN A 38 -9.54 9.10 -4.64
C ASN A 38 -8.88 10.42 -4.27
N LYS A 39 -9.68 11.47 -4.09
CA LYS A 39 -9.19 12.79 -3.69
C LYS A 39 -8.67 12.80 -2.26
N TYR A 40 -9.29 12.02 -1.39
CA TYR A 40 -8.93 11.83 0.01
C TYR A 40 -8.83 10.34 0.32
N PHE A 41 -7.78 9.95 1.03
CA PHE A 41 -7.57 8.55 1.43
C PHE A 41 -8.12 8.33 2.83
N LYS A 42 -9.01 7.37 2.97
CA LYS A 42 -9.47 6.95 4.31
C LYS A 42 -8.30 6.36 5.09
N THR A 43 -8.10 6.79 6.32
CA THR A 43 -7.06 6.21 7.17
C THR A 43 -7.20 4.70 7.33
N THR A 44 -8.43 4.19 7.39
CA THR A 44 -8.69 2.74 7.47
C THR A 44 -8.25 2.00 6.21
N ASP A 45 -8.39 2.58 5.02
CA ASP A 45 -7.90 1.99 3.77
C ASP A 45 -6.37 2.07 3.68
N VAL A 46 -5.78 3.16 4.16
CA VAL A 46 -4.33 3.29 4.28
C VAL A 46 -3.76 2.22 5.22
N GLN A 47 -4.40 1.97 6.36
CA GLN A 47 -3.99 0.93 7.30
C GLN A 47 -4.06 -0.47 6.66
N LYS A 48 -5.11 -0.79 5.93
CA LYS A 48 -5.22 -2.05 5.18
C LYS A 48 -4.11 -2.19 4.14
N MET A 49 -3.86 -1.13 3.39
CA MET A 49 -2.77 -1.08 2.41
C MET A 49 -1.40 -1.35 3.05
N ILE A 50 -1.14 -0.76 4.21
CA ILE A 50 0.12 -0.95 4.95
C ILE A 50 0.26 -2.40 5.42
N VAL A 51 -0.83 -3.00 5.92
CA VAL A 51 -0.83 -4.42 6.32
C VAL A 51 -0.49 -5.31 5.12
N ASP A 52 -1.12 -5.08 3.97
CA ASP A 52 -0.81 -5.81 2.74
C ASP A 52 0.66 -5.58 2.30
N TYR A 53 1.13 -4.35 2.38
CA TYR A 53 2.51 -4.00 2.04
C TYR A 53 3.52 -4.77 2.88
N LEU A 54 3.33 -4.82 4.19
CA LEU A 54 4.21 -5.54 5.10
C LEU A 54 4.15 -7.05 4.88
N ALA A 55 2.93 -7.60 4.71
CA ALA A 55 2.74 -9.02 4.43
C ALA A 55 3.38 -9.44 3.10
N PHE A 56 3.19 -8.68 2.05
CA PHE A 56 3.77 -8.95 0.73
C PHE A 56 5.29 -8.81 0.73
N LYS A 57 5.81 -7.85 1.48
CA LYS A 57 7.25 -7.67 1.64
C LYS A 57 7.91 -8.89 2.31
N GLU A 58 7.24 -9.53 3.25
CA GLU A 58 7.72 -10.77 3.88
C GLU A 58 7.58 -11.99 2.96
N GLU A 59 6.49 -12.06 2.18
CA GLU A 59 6.19 -13.20 1.32
C GLU A 59 7.02 -13.21 0.04
N LEU A 60 7.31 -12.04 -0.53
CA LEU A 60 7.93 -11.88 -1.84
C LEU A 60 9.26 -12.65 -2.01
N PRO A 61 10.19 -12.67 -1.03
CA PRO A 61 11.43 -13.44 -1.15
C PRO A 61 11.24 -14.94 -1.35
N ASN A 62 10.10 -15.48 -0.92
CA ASN A 62 9.77 -16.91 -1.09
C ASN A 62 9.16 -17.24 -2.45
N LEU A 63 8.71 -16.22 -3.19
CA LEU A 63 7.97 -16.38 -4.45
C LEU A 63 8.82 -16.09 -5.70
N VAL A 64 9.87 -15.30 -5.57
CA VAL A 64 10.69 -14.82 -6.69
C VAL A 64 12.17 -15.06 -6.43
N SER A 65 12.97 -15.07 -7.50
CA SER A 65 14.43 -15.15 -7.40
C SER A 65 15.02 -13.86 -6.80
N ASP A 66 16.23 -13.94 -6.25
CA ASP A 66 16.94 -12.78 -5.68
C ASP A 66 17.11 -11.63 -6.68
N LEU A 67 17.27 -11.98 -7.96
CA LEU A 67 17.41 -10.99 -9.04
C LEU A 67 16.11 -10.24 -9.32
N GLU A 68 14.98 -10.94 -9.28
CA GLU A 68 13.65 -10.34 -9.47
C GLU A 68 13.17 -9.59 -8.24
N LEU A 69 13.60 -10.03 -7.05
CA LEU A 69 13.18 -9.46 -5.77
C LEU A 69 13.40 -7.95 -5.68
N ILE A 70 14.55 -7.46 -6.16
CA ILE A 70 14.87 -6.02 -6.13
C ILE A 70 13.88 -5.23 -6.98
N LYS A 71 13.59 -5.71 -8.19
CA LYS A 71 12.64 -5.10 -9.12
C LYS A 71 11.22 -5.12 -8.54
N ASP A 72 10.75 -6.28 -8.12
CA ASP A 72 9.38 -6.49 -7.66
C ASP A 72 9.11 -5.75 -6.35
N ALA A 73 10.07 -5.71 -5.44
CA ALA A 73 9.97 -4.91 -4.21
C ALA A 73 9.84 -3.40 -4.50
N THR A 74 10.48 -2.91 -5.56
CA THR A 74 10.37 -1.51 -5.98
C THR A 74 8.96 -1.16 -6.48
N PHE A 75 8.29 -2.10 -7.16
CA PHE A 75 6.95 -1.88 -7.69
C PHE A 75 5.83 -2.11 -6.66
N LEU A 76 6.11 -2.76 -5.57
CA LEU A 76 5.09 -3.16 -4.60
C LEU A 76 4.33 -1.97 -4.00
N PHE A 77 5.02 -0.93 -3.59
CA PHE A 77 4.39 0.25 -3.00
C PHE A 77 3.53 1.04 -4.01
N PRO A 78 4.04 1.41 -5.19
CA PRO A 78 3.21 2.01 -6.22
C PRO A 78 2.02 1.14 -6.63
N ALA A 79 2.19 -0.18 -6.70
CA ALA A 79 1.12 -1.11 -6.99
C ALA A 79 -0.04 -1.02 -6.01
N LEU A 80 0.27 -0.98 -4.73
CA LEU A 80 -0.74 -0.88 -3.67
C LEU A 80 -1.42 0.50 -3.65
N LEU A 81 -0.68 1.58 -3.91
CA LEU A 81 -1.28 2.91 -4.07
C LEU A 81 -2.31 2.92 -5.21
N VAL A 82 -1.95 2.38 -6.35
CA VAL A 82 -2.86 2.29 -7.51
C VAL A 82 -4.05 1.41 -7.19
N LYS A 83 -3.84 0.25 -6.60
CA LYS A 83 -4.91 -0.71 -6.23
C LYS A 83 -5.93 -0.10 -5.27
N TYR A 84 -5.47 0.56 -4.21
CA TYR A 84 -6.34 1.05 -3.15
C TYR A 84 -7.02 2.38 -3.45
N PHE A 85 -6.38 3.23 -4.24
CA PHE A 85 -6.80 4.63 -4.37
C PHE A 85 -7.15 5.07 -5.80
N THR A 86 -7.22 4.14 -6.73
CA THR A 86 -7.65 4.42 -8.10
C THR A 86 -8.68 3.42 -8.59
N SER A 87 -9.30 3.72 -9.73
CA SER A 87 -10.24 2.84 -10.43
C SER A 87 -9.58 1.71 -11.23
N ILE A 88 -8.25 1.66 -11.28
CA ILE A 88 -7.54 0.60 -12.00
C ILE A 88 -7.68 -0.71 -11.23
N PRO A 89 -8.28 -1.75 -11.83
CA PRO A 89 -8.50 -3.03 -11.17
C PRO A 89 -7.19 -3.84 -11.14
N LEU A 90 -6.56 -3.93 -9.97
CA LEU A 90 -5.41 -4.78 -9.73
C LEU A 90 -5.78 -5.95 -8.80
N SER A 91 -5.11 -7.09 -8.97
CA SER A 91 -5.37 -8.31 -8.21
C SER A 91 -5.01 -8.19 -6.73
N ASP A 92 -5.66 -9.02 -5.90
CA ASP A 92 -5.29 -9.22 -4.49
C ASP A 92 -4.11 -10.18 -4.33
N GLU A 93 -3.82 -10.99 -5.34
CA GLU A 93 -2.70 -11.91 -5.38
C GLU A 93 -1.40 -11.18 -5.73
N ILE A 94 -0.35 -11.40 -4.93
CA ILE A 94 0.91 -10.63 -5.01
C ILE A 94 1.58 -10.69 -6.39
N LEU A 95 1.70 -11.88 -6.98
CA LEU A 95 2.38 -12.03 -8.28
C LEU A 95 1.53 -11.45 -9.42
N GLU A 96 0.22 -11.59 -9.37
CA GLU A 96 -0.69 -10.97 -10.33
C GLU A 96 -0.74 -9.45 -10.19
N LEU A 97 -0.67 -8.94 -8.95
CA LEU A 97 -0.57 -7.51 -8.66
C LEU A 97 0.69 -6.91 -9.32
N ILE A 98 1.83 -7.55 -9.12
CA ILE A 98 3.10 -7.11 -9.70
C ILE A 98 3.06 -7.18 -11.23
N SER A 99 2.55 -8.27 -11.78
CA SER A 99 2.37 -8.42 -13.24
C SER A 99 1.46 -7.33 -13.83
N GLY A 100 0.38 -6.98 -13.12
CA GLY A 100 -0.50 -5.88 -13.52
C GLY A 100 0.21 -4.53 -13.54
N VAL A 101 1.05 -4.27 -12.53
CA VAL A 101 1.85 -3.04 -12.49
C VAL A 101 2.93 -3.02 -13.55
N GLU A 102 3.61 -4.12 -13.83
CA GLU A 102 4.56 -4.22 -14.92
C GLU A 102 3.90 -3.87 -16.26
N THR A 103 2.67 -4.31 -16.48
CA THR A 103 1.90 -3.92 -17.66
C THR A 103 1.67 -2.41 -17.72
N LEU A 104 1.36 -1.76 -16.58
CA LEU A 104 1.22 -0.30 -16.52
C LEU A 104 2.54 0.43 -16.79
N VAL A 105 3.66 -0.16 -16.37
CA VAL A 105 5.01 0.35 -16.69
C VAL A 105 5.30 0.24 -18.19
N ASP A 106 5.05 -0.92 -18.78
CA ASP A 106 5.30 -1.19 -20.20
C ASP A 106 4.43 -0.29 -21.11
N LEU A 107 3.24 0.03 -20.68
CA LEU A 107 2.34 0.97 -21.35
C LEU A 107 2.68 2.45 -21.10
N GLU A 108 3.66 2.75 -20.24
CA GLU A 108 4.04 4.11 -19.84
C GLU A 108 2.90 4.88 -19.13
N VAL A 109 2.01 4.16 -18.46
CA VAL A 109 0.84 4.70 -17.76
C VAL A 109 1.09 4.88 -16.27
N LEU A 110 1.93 4.06 -15.64
CA LEU A 110 2.11 4.05 -14.18
C LEU A 110 2.54 5.42 -13.65
N ASP A 111 3.53 6.05 -14.25
CA ASP A 111 4.05 7.35 -13.79
C ASP A 111 3.02 8.46 -13.90
N GLN A 112 2.16 8.41 -14.92
CA GLN A 112 1.06 9.36 -15.09
C GLN A 112 0.04 9.23 -13.96
N VAL A 113 -0.32 8.01 -13.59
CA VAL A 113 -1.27 7.73 -12.50
C VAL A 113 -0.68 8.10 -11.16
N VAL A 114 0.52 7.63 -10.85
CA VAL A 114 1.20 7.91 -9.57
C VAL A 114 1.48 9.40 -9.41
N GLY A 115 1.90 10.07 -10.47
CA GLY A 115 2.13 11.52 -10.47
C GLY A 115 0.86 12.35 -10.27
N ALA A 116 -0.31 11.80 -10.58
CA ALA A 116 -1.60 12.45 -10.38
C ALA A 116 -2.22 12.22 -8.99
N LEU A 117 -1.67 11.29 -8.20
CA LEU A 117 -2.13 11.08 -6.81
C LEU A 117 -1.93 12.35 -5.98
N PRO A 118 -2.87 12.68 -5.06
CA PRO A 118 -2.73 13.84 -4.19
C PRO A 118 -1.46 13.73 -3.32
N LYS A 119 -0.53 14.66 -3.46
CA LYS A 119 0.77 14.62 -2.77
C LYS A 119 0.64 14.56 -1.25
N GLU A 120 -0.26 15.37 -0.70
CA GLU A 120 -0.52 15.39 0.76
C GLU A 120 -1.01 14.05 1.27
N GLU A 121 -1.84 13.35 0.51
CA GLU A 121 -2.34 12.03 0.86
C GLU A 121 -1.25 10.95 0.78
N VAL A 122 -0.40 11.00 -0.24
CA VAL A 122 0.75 10.10 -0.36
C VAL A 122 1.77 10.34 0.77
N GLU A 123 2.02 11.58 1.14
CA GLU A 123 2.87 11.93 2.29
C GLU A 123 2.30 11.40 3.61
N ARG A 124 0.97 11.45 3.79
CA ARG A 124 0.29 10.84 4.94
C ARG A 124 0.48 9.32 4.99
N VAL A 125 0.39 8.65 3.85
CA VAL A 125 0.66 7.21 3.74
C VAL A 125 2.09 6.91 4.17
N ASN A 126 3.07 7.62 3.65
CA ASN A 126 4.47 7.44 4.01
C ASN A 126 4.73 7.67 5.51
N ALA A 127 4.12 8.70 6.08
CA ALA A 127 4.22 8.98 7.52
C ALA A 127 3.62 7.86 8.38
N LEU A 128 2.49 7.28 7.97
CA LEU A 128 1.86 6.16 8.65
C LEU A 128 2.68 4.87 8.54
N ILE A 129 3.26 4.58 7.38
CA ILE A 129 4.17 3.44 7.19
C ILE A 129 5.34 3.57 8.17
N LYS A 130 6.00 4.72 8.19
CA LYS A 130 7.12 4.98 9.10
C LYS A 130 6.73 4.79 10.56
N LYS A 131 5.60 5.35 10.98
CA LYS A 131 5.09 5.22 12.34
C LYS A 131 4.80 3.76 12.72
N MET A 132 4.17 3.01 11.83
CA MET A 132 3.88 1.59 12.07
C MET A 132 5.15 0.74 12.09
N THR A 133 6.10 1.01 11.21
CA THR A 133 7.39 0.33 11.18
C THR A 133 8.23 0.62 12.43
N ASP A 134 8.27 1.87 12.88
CA ASP A 134 8.99 2.26 14.10
C ASP A 134 8.38 1.63 15.37
N ASN A 135 7.08 1.36 15.38
CA ASN A 135 6.36 0.74 16.49
C ASN A 135 6.30 -0.80 16.42
N LEU A 136 6.73 -1.40 15.33
CA LEU A 136 6.66 -2.85 15.13
C LEU A 136 7.43 -3.65 16.20
N PRO A 137 8.66 -3.27 16.60
CA PRO A 137 9.39 -3.96 17.67
C PRO A 137 8.64 -3.95 19.00
N LEU A 138 8.02 -2.83 19.36
CA LEU A 138 7.22 -2.72 20.57
C LEU A 138 5.94 -3.57 20.49
N ALA A 139 5.27 -3.59 19.36
CA ALA A 139 4.09 -4.42 19.13
C ALA A 139 4.42 -5.91 19.22
N ASN A 140 5.53 -6.34 18.63
CA ASN A 140 6.01 -7.72 18.70
C ASN A 140 6.36 -8.12 20.15
N GLN A 141 6.99 -7.24 20.91
CA GLN A 141 7.30 -7.44 22.32
C GLN A 141 6.02 -7.58 23.16
N LEU A 142 5.03 -6.73 22.94
CA LEU A 142 3.73 -6.78 23.63
C LEU A 142 2.93 -8.05 23.30
N LEU A 143 3.07 -8.58 22.08
CA LEU A 143 2.42 -9.81 21.63
C LEU A 143 3.21 -11.07 22.01
N GLY A 144 4.40 -10.94 22.59
CA GLY A 144 5.24 -12.07 22.99
C GLY A 144 5.87 -12.84 21.83
N LEU A 145 5.88 -12.27 20.62
CA LEU A 145 6.41 -12.93 19.42
C LEU A 145 7.94 -13.05 19.43
N GLU A 146 8.64 -12.13 20.08
CA GLU A 146 10.11 -12.16 20.21
C GLU A 146 10.62 -13.30 21.10
N ASN A 147 9.81 -13.76 22.04
CA ASN A 147 10.21 -14.83 22.96
C ASN A 147 10.30 -16.22 22.29
N GLN A 148 9.76 -16.40 21.09
CA GLN A 148 9.81 -17.68 20.38
C GLN A 148 11.15 -17.88 19.63
N GLU A 149 11.77 -16.80 19.16
CA GLU A 149 13.08 -16.89 18.50
C GLU A 149 14.22 -17.14 19.49
N GLU A 150 14.18 -16.55 20.69
CA GLU A 150 15.17 -16.78 21.74
C GLU A 150 15.08 -18.21 22.32
N GLN A 151 13.89 -18.79 22.46
CA GLN A 151 13.72 -20.15 22.93
C GLN A 151 14.21 -21.19 21.92
N GLY A 152 13.98 -20.95 20.62
CA GLY A 152 14.50 -21.81 19.55
C GLY A 152 16.03 -21.82 19.47
N SER A 153 16.68 -20.69 19.74
CA SER A 153 18.14 -20.57 19.74
C SER A 153 18.78 -21.24 20.96
N GLN A 154 18.13 -21.22 22.11
CA GLN A 154 18.63 -21.89 23.33
C GLN A 154 18.47 -23.42 23.27
N GLU A 155 17.42 -23.94 22.65
CA GLU A 155 17.27 -25.40 22.44
C GLU A 155 18.30 -25.97 21.47
N LEU A 156 18.71 -25.18 20.46
CA LEU A 156 19.75 -25.59 19.51
C LEU A 156 21.16 -25.63 20.15
N GLN A 157 21.44 -24.74 21.11
CA GLN A 157 22.71 -24.72 21.86
C GLN A 157 22.77 -25.79 22.94
N ALA A 158 21.65 -26.24 23.49
CA ALA A 158 21.59 -27.28 24.52
C ALA A 158 21.73 -28.72 23.96
N LYS A 159 21.70 -28.91 22.64
CA LYS A 159 21.88 -30.23 21.97
C LYS A 159 23.30 -30.51 21.48
N GLU A 160 24.20 -29.57 21.60
CA GLU A 160 25.65 -29.74 21.37
C GLU A 160 26.36 -29.99 22.72
#